data_3cc9d2efd6e704f113e9460a3e2ac037
#
_entry.id   3cc9d2efd6e704f113e9460a3e2ac037
#
_cell.length_a   1.000
_cell.length_b   1.000
_cell.length_c   1.000
_cell.angle_alpha   90.00
_cell.angle_beta   90.00
_cell.angle_gamma   90.00
#
_symmetry.space_group_name_H-M   'P 1'
#
loop_
_entity.id
_entity.type
_entity.pdbx_description
1 polymer ?
#
loop_
_entity_poly.entity_id
_entity_poly.type
_entity_poly.pdbx_seq_one_letter_code
_entity_poly.pdbx_strand_id
1 'polypeptide(L)'
;MVTDKTRREAFITQNLGLVHACAGRFRGRGMEYDDLYSAGCVGLIKAYDNFDESRGVCFSTYAVPVILGEIKKLFRDGGTSR
;
A
#
# COMPACT_ATOMS: atom_id res chain seq x y z
N MET A 1 -11.07 14.60 -20.68
CA MET A 1 -10.34 13.41 -21.12
C MET A 1 -9.52 12.82 -19.98
N VAL A 2 -9.54 11.52 -19.85
CA VAL A 2 -8.80 10.86 -18.77
C VAL A 2 -7.37 10.60 -19.23
N THR A 3 -6.42 11.07 -18.42
CA THR A 3 -5.00 10.81 -18.70
C THR A 3 -4.55 9.59 -17.90
N ASP A 4 -3.37 9.09 -18.22
CA ASP A 4 -2.81 7.96 -17.47
C ASP A 4 -2.66 8.33 -16.00
N LYS A 5 -2.26 9.56 -15.71
CA LYS A 5 -2.10 10.00 -14.34
C LYS A 5 -3.45 10.02 -13.62
N THR A 6 -4.47 10.54 -14.26
CA THR A 6 -5.81 10.58 -13.67
C THR A 6 -6.32 9.17 -13.41
N ARG A 7 -6.11 8.28 -14.37
CA ARG A 7 -6.55 6.89 -14.23
C ARG A 7 -5.83 6.20 -13.07
N ARG A 8 -4.54 6.46 -12.95
CA ARG A 8 -3.74 5.90 -11.88
C ARG A 8 -4.23 6.38 -10.53
N GLU A 9 -4.50 7.67 -10.41
CA GLU A 9 -4.97 8.25 -9.16
C GLU A 9 -6.34 7.70 -8.78
N ALA A 10 -7.23 7.55 -9.76
CA ALA A 10 -8.55 7.00 -9.49
C ALA A 10 -8.45 5.57 -9.00
N PHE A 11 -7.60 4.79 -9.64
CA PHE A 11 -7.42 3.40 -9.27
C PHE A 11 -6.88 3.28 -7.84
N ILE A 12 -5.89 4.09 -7.53
CA ILE A 12 -5.30 4.08 -6.19
C ILE A 12 -6.33 4.50 -5.16
N THR A 13 -7.09 5.55 -5.45
CA THR A 13 -8.13 6.02 -4.53
C THR A 13 -9.16 4.93 -4.26
N GLN A 14 -9.56 4.20 -5.29
CA GLN A 14 -10.54 3.13 -5.14
C GLN A 14 -10.02 2.00 -4.26
N ASN A 15 -8.71 1.86 -4.18
CA ASN A 15 -8.11 0.75 -3.44
C ASN A 15 -7.51 1.17 -2.10
N LEU A 16 -7.79 2.39 -1.63
CA LEU A 16 -7.29 2.82 -0.33
C LEU A 16 -7.80 1.94 0.81
N GLY A 17 -8.93 1.28 0.61
CA GLY A 17 -9.42 0.35 1.60
C GLY A 17 -8.44 -0.77 1.90
N LEU A 18 -7.67 -1.19 0.90
CA LEU A 18 -6.64 -2.20 1.11
C LEU A 18 -5.57 -1.67 2.05
N VAL A 19 -5.21 -0.40 1.89
CA VAL A 19 -4.21 0.23 2.74
C VAL A 19 -4.70 0.28 4.18
N HIS A 20 -5.95 0.71 4.37
CA HIS A 20 -6.52 0.78 5.72
C HIS A 20 -6.57 -0.61 6.36
N ALA A 21 -6.95 -1.62 5.61
CA ALA A 21 -7.01 -2.97 6.15
C ALA A 21 -5.63 -3.45 6.57
N CYS A 22 -4.63 -3.20 5.73
CA CYS A 22 -3.27 -3.63 6.03
C CYS A 22 -2.68 -2.84 7.20
N ALA A 23 -2.86 -1.53 7.20
CA ALA A 23 -2.33 -0.69 8.28
C ALA A 23 -2.98 -1.04 9.62
N GLY A 24 -4.26 -1.37 9.58
CA GLY A 24 -4.98 -1.72 10.79
C GLY A 24 -4.41 -2.94 11.48
N ARG A 25 -3.77 -3.83 10.75
CA ARG A 25 -3.19 -5.04 11.33
C ARG A 25 -1.99 -4.73 12.22
N PHE A 26 -1.44 -3.54 12.10
CA PHE A 26 -0.26 -3.16 12.88
C PHE A 26 -0.56 -2.13 13.96
N ARG A 27 -1.84 -1.86 14.20
CA ARG A 27 -2.21 -0.94 15.26
C ARG A 27 -1.73 -1.46 16.60
N GLY A 28 -1.34 -0.54 17.48
CA GLY A 28 -0.95 -0.92 18.82
C GLY A 28 0.44 -1.47 18.94
N ARG A 29 1.25 -1.30 17.91
CA ARG A 29 2.61 -1.84 17.93
C ARG A 29 3.66 -0.74 18.07
N GLY A 30 3.24 0.43 18.54
CA GLY A 30 4.18 1.50 18.79
C GLY A 30 4.42 2.44 17.64
N MET A 31 3.72 2.23 16.55
CA MET A 31 3.85 3.07 15.37
C MET A 31 2.57 3.87 15.19
N GLU A 32 2.68 5.14 14.83
CA GLU A 32 1.52 5.96 14.57
C GLU A 32 0.77 5.44 13.36
N TYR A 33 -0.57 5.50 13.42
CA TYR A 33 -1.37 5.02 12.30
C TYR A 33 -1.06 5.78 11.02
N ASP A 34 -0.82 7.10 11.13
CA ASP A 34 -0.50 7.89 9.95
C ASP A 34 0.75 7.37 9.25
N ASP A 35 1.74 6.94 10.02
CA ASP A 35 2.96 6.37 9.44
C ASP A 35 2.68 5.04 8.76
N LEU A 36 1.84 4.22 9.42
CA LEU A 36 1.45 2.93 8.83
C LEU A 36 0.71 3.15 7.53
N TYR A 37 -0.21 4.11 7.54
CA TYR A 37 -1.01 4.41 6.37
C TYR A 37 -0.14 4.93 5.23
N SER A 38 0.79 5.83 5.54
CA SER A 38 1.67 6.40 4.53
C SER A 38 2.53 5.30 3.88
N ALA A 39 3.08 4.42 4.70
CA ALA A 39 3.87 3.31 4.16
C ALA A 39 3.01 2.40 3.30
N GLY A 40 1.78 2.18 3.75
CA GLY A 40 0.85 1.35 2.98
C GLY A 40 0.52 1.97 1.63
N CYS A 41 0.38 3.28 1.59
CA CYS A 41 0.12 3.97 0.32
C CYS A 41 1.29 3.81 -0.64
N VAL A 42 2.52 3.89 -0.13
CA VAL A 42 3.69 3.65 -0.96
C VAL A 42 3.64 2.25 -1.53
N GLY A 43 3.26 1.27 -0.72
CA GLY A 43 3.12 -0.09 -1.19
C GLY A 43 2.06 -0.23 -2.26
N LEU A 44 0.93 0.45 -2.08
CA LEU A 44 -0.14 0.40 -3.06
C LEU A 44 0.32 0.98 -4.39
N ILE A 45 1.04 2.09 -4.36
CA ILE A 45 1.55 2.71 -5.57
C ILE A 45 2.54 1.78 -6.27
N LYS A 46 3.44 1.18 -5.50
CA LYS A 46 4.39 0.23 -6.08
C LYS A 46 3.68 -0.96 -6.69
N ALA A 47 2.63 -1.45 -6.02
CA ALA A 47 1.87 -2.56 -6.54
C ALA A 47 1.22 -2.20 -7.86
N TYR A 48 0.64 -1.00 -7.94
CA TYR A 48 0.00 -0.56 -9.17
C TYR A 48 1.02 -0.50 -10.31
N ASP A 49 2.18 0.08 -10.03
CA ASP A 49 3.19 0.28 -11.07
C ASP A 49 3.78 -1.03 -11.57
N ASN A 50 3.75 -2.07 -10.74
CA ASN A 50 4.38 -3.34 -11.10
C ASN A 50 3.39 -4.46 -11.36
N PHE A 51 2.09 -4.16 -11.30
CA PHE A 51 1.07 -5.19 -11.51
C PHE A 51 1.04 -5.64 -12.95
N ASP A 52 0.98 -6.95 -13.13
CA ASP A 52 0.92 -7.55 -14.46
C ASP A 52 -0.38 -8.32 -14.60
N GLU A 53 -1.32 -7.73 -15.33
CA GLU A 53 -2.65 -8.32 -15.52
C GLU A 53 -2.58 -9.68 -16.22
N SER A 54 -1.54 -9.90 -17.00
CA SER A 54 -1.45 -11.12 -17.77
C SER A 54 -1.22 -12.36 -16.91
N ARG A 55 -0.91 -12.14 -15.63
CA ARG A 55 -0.67 -13.28 -14.74
C ARG A 55 -1.94 -13.90 -14.21
N GLY A 56 -3.08 -13.28 -14.48
CA GLY A 56 -4.36 -13.87 -14.12
C GLY A 56 -4.73 -13.79 -12.65
N VAL A 57 -4.04 -12.98 -11.86
CA VAL A 57 -4.41 -12.79 -10.45
C VAL A 57 -5.07 -11.44 -10.27
N CYS A 58 -5.93 -11.35 -9.24
CA CYS A 58 -6.57 -10.09 -8.92
C CYS A 58 -5.55 -9.11 -8.37
N PHE A 59 -5.77 -7.82 -8.64
CA PHE A 59 -4.87 -6.80 -8.13
C PHE A 59 -4.74 -6.87 -6.61
N SER A 60 -5.86 -7.04 -5.90
CA SER A 60 -5.80 -7.06 -4.43
C SER A 60 -4.93 -8.21 -3.91
N THR A 61 -5.00 -9.36 -4.59
CA THR A 61 -4.19 -10.49 -4.19
C THR A 61 -2.70 -10.18 -4.33
N TYR A 62 -2.35 -9.42 -5.35
CA TYR A 62 -0.97 -9.02 -5.56
C TYR A 62 -0.57 -7.88 -4.62
N ALA A 63 -1.48 -6.93 -4.43
CA ALA A 63 -1.14 -5.69 -3.72
C ALA A 63 -0.97 -5.89 -2.22
N VAL A 64 -1.77 -6.74 -1.59
CA VAL A 64 -1.72 -6.88 -0.13
C VAL A 64 -0.32 -7.26 0.37
N PRO A 65 0.36 -8.26 -0.20
CA PRO A 65 1.73 -8.55 0.25
C PRO A 65 2.68 -7.38 0.04
N VAL A 66 2.52 -6.63 -1.04
CA VAL A 66 3.39 -5.48 -1.30
C VAL A 66 3.16 -4.39 -0.27
N ILE A 67 1.88 -4.12 0.03
CA ILE A 67 1.53 -3.11 1.03
C ILE A 67 2.07 -3.52 2.40
N LEU A 68 1.85 -4.77 2.77
CA LEU A 68 2.32 -5.27 4.05
C LEU A 68 3.84 -5.19 4.15
N GLY A 69 4.53 -5.47 3.04
CA GLY A 69 5.98 -5.39 3.02
C GLY A 69 6.50 -3.99 3.29
N GLU A 70 5.82 -2.98 2.70
CA GLU A 70 6.24 -1.60 2.94
C GLU A 70 6.00 -1.19 4.39
N ILE A 71 4.88 -1.62 4.96
CA ILE A 71 4.60 -1.30 6.36
C ILE A 71 5.62 -1.98 7.27
N LYS A 72 5.96 -3.23 6.98
CA LYS A 72 6.91 -3.96 7.80
C LYS A 72 8.28 -3.32 7.80
N LYS A 73 8.63 -2.60 6.74
CA LYS A 73 9.91 -1.92 6.70
C LYS A 73 10.04 -0.88 7.82
N LEU A 74 8.93 -0.27 8.21
CA LEU A 74 8.97 0.71 9.29
C LEU A 74 9.52 0.08 10.57
N PHE A 75 9.09 -1.14 10.85
CA PHE A 75 9.51 -1.83 12.06
C PHE A 75 10.92 -2.37 11.93
N ARG A 76 11.24 -2.88 10.75
CA ARG A 76 12.58 -3.45 10.53
C ARG A 76 13.65 -2.37 10.58
N ASP A 77 13.34 -1.19 10.04
CA ASP A 77 14.33 -0.11 9.96
C ASP A 77 14.36 0.74 11.20
N GLY A 78 13.74 0.29 12.29
CA GLY A 78 13.72 1.06 13.51
C GLY A 78 12.63 2.08 13.57
N GLY A 79 11.71 1.98 12.69
CA GLY A 79 10.58 2.88 12.63
C GLY A 79 11.03 4.22 12.15
N THR A 80 10.73 5.15 12.86
CA THR A 80 11.08 6.38 12.49
C THR A 80 12.24 6.84 13.10
N SER A 81 12.52 6.69 13.59
CA SER A 81 13.36 7.26 13.93
C SER A 81 13.72 8.10 14.15
N ARG A 82 13.92 8.18 14.37
CA ARG A 82 14.25 8.83 14.62
C ARG A 82 14.49 9.44 14.57
#